data_a3ddcd18f42050506f8a8b99bed80292
#
_entry.id   a3ddcd18f42050506f8a8b99bed80292
#
_cell.length_a   1.000
_cell.length_b   1.000
_cell.length_c   1.000
_cell.angle_alpha   90.00
_cell.angle_beta   90.00
_cell.angle_gamma   90.00
#
_symmetry.space_group_name_H-M   'P 1'
#
loop_
_entity.id
_entity.type
_entity.pdbx_description
1 polymer ?
#
loop_
_entity_poly.entity_id
_entity_poly.type
_entity_poly.pdbx_seq_one_letter_code
_entity_poly.pdbx_strand_id
1 'polypeptide(L)'
;DLGGATGLLGLAVIGDRPDRTGVLFDRFPPAVVEESISLMGLTDRTEVMCGNFMADRIGERYDLILALNVMLFAKGRMEELLKKCYDALNPGGVLLVISEAILPDHTGPWDMVMGYLPYYFQGMDMGVLKNEVSDAAVRVGFTKCEKRTECLCSGTQDIDIIRK
;
A
#
# COMPACT_ATOMS: atom_id res chain seq x y z
N ASP A 1 -3.96 -0.72 -7.05
CA ASP A 1 -3.91 -1.30 -5.70
C ASP A 1 -2.75 -2.30 -5.63
N LEU A 2 -1.68 -1.94 -4.90
CA LEU A 2 -0.48 -2.76 -4.72
C LEU A 2 -0.65 -3.72 -3.54
N GLY A 3 -0.57 -5.03 -3.82
CA GLY A 3 -0.80 -6.06 -2.80
C GLY A 3 -2.27 -6.10 -2.35
N GLY A 4 -3.18 -5.83 -3.27
CA GLY A 4 -4.61 -5.71 -2.98
C GLY A 4 -5.29 -7.01 -2.51
N ALA A 5 -4.60 -8.14 -2.52
CA ALA A 5 -5.09 -9.46 -2.12
C ALA A 5 -6.43 -9.81 -2.82
N THR A 6 -7.54 -9.79 -2.09
CA THR A 6 -8.89 -10.00 -2.64
C THR A 6 -9.46 -8.82 -3.42
N GLY A 7 -8.73 -7.71 -3.52
CA GLY A 7 -9.11 -6.51 -4.25
C GLY A 7 -10.15 -5.62 -3.55
N LEU A 8 -10.58 -5.95 -2.34
CA LEU A 8 -11.73 -5.31 -1.68
C LEU A 8 -11.64 -3.77 -1.67
N LEU A 9 -10.50 -3.22 -1.28
CA LEU A 9 -10.32 -1.77 -1.17
C LEU A 9 -10.14 -1.09 -2.53
N GLY A 10 -9.34 -1.70 -3.42
CA GLY A 10 -9.19 -1.21 -4.80
C GLY A 10 -10.53 -1.21 -5.54
N LEU A 11 -11.28 -2.31 -5.45
CA LEU A 11 -12.61 -2.41 -6.07
C LEU A 11 -13.60 -1.41 -5.49
N ALA A 12 -13.57 -1.15 -4.17
CA ALA A 12 -14.42 -0.12 -3.56
C ALA A 12 -14.10 1.27 -4.12
N VAL A 13 -12.82 1.61 -4.32
CA VAL A 13 -12.40 2.88 -4.93
C VAL A 13 -12.84 2.98 -6.38
N ILE A 14 -12.70 1.91 -7.18
CA ILE A 14 -13.13 1.86 -8.59
C ILE A 14 -14.66 1.97 -8.67
N GLY A 15 -15.38 1.25 -7.80
CA GLY A 15 -16.84 1.19 -7.79
C GLY A 15 -17.53 2.47 -7.33
N ASP A 16 -16.86 3.31 -6.52
CA ASP A 16 -17.41 4.56 -5.99
C ASP A 16 -17.82 5.56 -7.10
N ARG A 17 -17.17 5.50 -8.27
CA ARG A 17 -17.48 6.39 -9.41
C ARG A 17 -17.42 5.65 -10.74
N PRO A 18 -18.33 5.96 -11.67
CA PRO A 18 -18.42 5.25 -12.96
C PRO A 18 -17.25 5.54 -13.93
N ASP A 19 -16.55 6.64 -13.73
CA ASP A 19 -15.44 7.11 -14.55
C ASP A 19 -14.08 6.56 -14.11
N ARG A 20 -14.02 5.78 -13.01
CA ARG A 20 -12.78 5.19 -12.52
C ARG A 20 -12.52 3.83 -13.14
N THR A 21 -11.28 3.61 -13.50
CA THR A 21 -10.71 2.31 -13.84
C THR A 21 -9.56 2.00 -12.89
N GLY A 22 -9.14 0.75 -12.77
CA GLY A 22 -8.03 0.42 -11.90
C GLY A 22 -7.34 -0.89 -12.22
N VAL A 23 -6.18 -1.05 -11.61
CA VAL A 23 -5.36 -2.24 -11.69
C VAL A 23 -5.20 -2.82 -10.28
N LEU A 24 -5.51 -4.08 -10.11
CA LEU A 24 -5.21 -4.85 -8.91
C LEU A 24 -3.90 -5.61 -9.15
N PHE A 25 -2.88 -5.32 -8.37
CA PHE A 25 -1.57 -5.93 -8.50
C PHE A 25 -1.26 -6.77 -7.27
N ASP A 26 -1.11 -8.09 -7.44
CA ASP A 26 -0.74 -8.98 -6.34
C ASP A 26 0.08 -10.17 -6.85
N ARG A 27 0.67 -10.92 -5.92
CA ARG A 27 1.32 -12.22 -6.21
C ARG A 27 0.32 -13.37 -6.37
N PHE A 28 -0.92 -13.17 -5.91
CA PHE A 28 -1.98 -14.16 -6.07
C PHE A 28 -2.44 -14.28 -7.52
N PRO A 29 -2.89 -15.48 -7.93
CA PRO A 29 -3.49 -15.68 -9.26
C PRO A 29 -4.73 -14.78 -9.44
N PRO A 30 -5.00 -14.30 -10.67
CA PRO A 30 -6.20 -13.48 -10.97
C PRO A 30 -7.52 -14.08 -10.49
N ALA A 31 -7.64 -15.40 -10.52
CA ALA A 31 -8.84 -16.11 -10.05
C ALA A 31 -9.26 -15.77 -8.60
N VAL A 32 -8.33 -15.31 -7.78
CA VAL A 32 -8.65 -14.89 -6.39
C VAL A 32 -9.57 -13.68 -6.35
N VAL A 33 -9.49 -12.78 -7.33
CA VAL A 33 -10.24 -11.52 -7.36
C VAL A 33 -11.35 -11.50 -8.43
N GLU A 34 -11.33 -12.42 -9.40
CA GLU A 34 -12.27 -12.42 -10.53
C GLU A 34 -13.74 -12.50 -10.09
N GLU A 35 -14.02 -13.32 -9.08
CA GLU A 35 -15.38 -13.41 -8.54
C GLU A 35 -15.83 -12.08 -7.93
N SER A 36 -14.98 -11.42 -7.14
CA SER A 36 -15.27 -10.11 -6.52
C SER A 36 -15.49 -9.05 -7.59
N ILE A 37 -14.66 -9.01 -8.64
CA ILE A 37 -14.79 -8.08 -9.77
C ILE A 37 -16.13 -8.28 -10.47
N SER A 38 -16.50 -9.52 -10.73
CA SER A 38 -17.76 -9.88 -11.38
C SER A 38 -18.98 -9.53 -10.53
N LEU A 39 -18.97 -9.88 -9.24
CA LEU A 39 -20.05 -9.57 -8.30
C LEU A 39 -20.28 -8.06 -8.15
N MET A 40 -19.23 -7.25 -8.24
CA MET A 40 -19.33 -5.79 -8.17
C MET A 40 -19.64 -5.13 -9.51
N GLY A 41 -19.72 -5.91 -10.62
CA GLY A 41 -19.99 -5.37 -11.96
C GLY A 41 -18.84 -4.49 -12.50
N LEU A 42 -17.59 -4.79 -12.14
CA LEU A 42 -16.41 -3.99 -12.46
C LEU A 42 -15.50 -4.61 -13.54
N THR A 43 -15.94 -5.67 -14.20
CA THR A 43 -15.14 -6.44 -15.17
C THR A 43 -14.54 -5.57 -16.28
N ASP A 44 -15.31 -4.63 -16.81
CA ASP A 44 -14.85 -3.76 -17.92
C ASP A 44 -13.95 -2.61 -17.45
N ARG A 45 -13.75 -2.46 -16.13
CA ARG A 45 -13.03 -1.32 -15.54
C ARG A 45 -11.86 -1.75 -14.66
N THR A 46 -11.63 -3.04 -14.50
CA THR A 46 -10.59 -3.58 -13.61
C THR A 46 -9.67 -4.50 -14.37
N GLU A 47 -8.39 -4.20 -14.33
CA GLU A 47 -7.31 -5.09 -14.80
C GLU A 47 -6.68 -5.79 -13.59
N VAL A 48 -6.26 -7.05 -13.78
CA VAL A 48 -5.54 -7.80 -12.75
C VAL A 48 -4.14 -8.11 -13.26
N MET A 49 -3.13 -7.71 -12.51
CA MET A 49 -1.73 -7.98 -12.78
C MET A 49 -1.17 -8.91 -11.68
N CYS A 50 -0.63 -10.07 -12.09
CA CYS A 50 0.03 -10.99 -11.18
C CYS A 50 1.54 -10.76 -11.21
N GLY A 51 2.17 -10.49 -10.05
CA GLY A 51 3.59 -10.23 -10.00
C GLY A 51 4.11 -9.88 -8.61
N ASN A 52 5.41 -9.62 -8.55
CA ASN A 52 6.08 -9.12 -7.35
C ASN A 52 6.38 -7.62 -7.52
N PHE A 53 5.64 -6.76 -6.85
CA PHE A 53 5.80 -5.31 -6.98
C PHE A 53 7.21 -4.81 -6.61
N MET A 54 7.99 -5.56 -5.83
CA MET A 54 9.39 -5.22 -5.58
C MET A 54 10.30 -5.48 -6.80
N ALA A 55 10.00 -6.49 -7.60
CA ALA A 55 10.82 -6.91 -8.73
C ALA A 55 10.25 -6.45 -10.08
N ASP A 56 8.93 -6.60 -10.27
CA ASP A 56 8.29 -6.39 -11.56
C ASP A 56 7.84 -4.95 -11.78
N ARG A 57 7.52 -4.59 -13.01
CA ARG A 57 6.90 -3.30 -13.33
C ARG A 57 5.46 -3.27 -12.80
N ILE A 58 5.08 -2.17 -12.19
CA ILE A 58 3.73 -1.98 -11.62
C ILE A 58 2.79 -1.20 -12.56
N GLY A 59 3.22 -0.91 -13.79
CA GLY A 59 2.48 -0.05 -14.73
C GLY A 59 2.87 1.42 -14.60
N GLU A 60 2.06 2.30 -15.17
CA GLU A 60 2.34 3.74 -15.23
C GLU A 60 1.07 4.57 -15.43
N ARG A 61 1.19 5.89 -15.26
CA ARG A 61 0.12 6.89 -15.48
C ARG A 61 -1.06 6.73 -14.53
N TYR A 62 -0.80 6.45 -13.28
CA TYR A 62 -1.82 6.39 -12.23
C TYR A 62 -2.06 7.77 -11.60
N ASP A 63 -3.32 8.07 -11.30
CA ASP A 63 -3.71 9.24 -10.52
C ASP A 63 -3.70 8.91 -9.02
N LEU A 64 -3.91 7.64 -8.68
CA LEU A 64 -3.89 7.12 -7.32
C LEU A 64 -3.21 5.75 -7.30
N ILE A 65 -2.28 5.57 -6.37
CA ILE A 65 -1.75 4.26 -6.00
C ILE A 65 -2.13 4.00 -4.54
N LEU A 66 -2.70 2.83 -4.28
CA LEU A 66 -2.96 2.32 -2.94
C LEU A 66 -1.84 1.34 -2.57
N ALA A 67 -1.25 1.52 -1.39
CA ALA A 67 -0.24 0.63 -0.82
C ALA A 67 -0.59 0.35 0.65
N LEU A 68 -1.60 -0.51 0.84
CA LEU A 68 -2.27 -0.70 2.12
C LEU A 68 -1.72 -1.94 2.82
N ASN A 69 -1.01 -1.74 3.93
CA ASN A 69 -0.36 -2.81 4.71
C ASN A 69 0.64 -3.67 3.89
N VAL A 70 1.34 -3.05 2.94
CA VAL A 70 2.33 -3.74 2.09
C VAL A 70 3.75 -3.21 2.28
N MET A 71 3.94 -2.10 2.99
CA MET A 71 5.25 -1.48 3.19
C MET A 71 6.20 -2.37 3.99
N LEU A 72 5.69 -3.24 4.83
CA LEU A 72 6.48 -4.25 5.55
C LEU A 72 7.32 -5.13 4.60
N PHE A 73 6.83 -5.42 3.39
CA PHE A 73 7.58 -6.20 2.39
C PHE A 73 8.69 -5.42 1.71
N ALA A 74 8.70 -4.09 1.87
CA ALA A 74 9.74 -3.20 1.40
C ALA A 74 10.73 -2.77 2.50
N LYS A 75 10.63 -3.32 3.71
CA LYS A 75 11.53 -2.98 4.81
C LYS A 75 12.99 -3.13 4.39
N GLY A 76 13.81 -2.11 4.66
CA GLY A 76 15.20 -2.03 4.19
C GLY A 76 15.37 -1.65 2.70
N ARG A 77 14.27 -1.60 1.93
CA ARG A 77 14.23 -1.20 0.51
C ARG A 77 13.09 -0.23 0.22
N MET A 78 12.65 0.52 1.23
CA MET A 78 11.48 1.39 1.18
C MET A 78 11.58 2.41 0.03
N GLU A 79 12.74 3.04 -0.14
CA GLU A 79 12.96 4.04 -1.21
C GLU A 79 12.83 3.44 -2.60
N GLU A 80 13.20 2.16 -2.81
CA GLU A 80 13.04 1.50 -4.11
C GLU A 80 11.58 1.36 -4.50
N LEU A 81 10.72 0.92 -3.56
CA LEU A 81 9.29 0.81 -3.81
C LEU A 81 8.66 2.19 -4.01
N LEU A 82 8.97 3.14 -3.14
CA LEU A 82 8.45 4.51 -3.25
C LEU A 82 8.89 5.20 -4.54
N LYS A 83 10.13 4.97 -5.00
CA LYS A 83 10.61 5.48 -6.29
C LYS A 83 9.82 4.88 -7.45
N LYS A 84 9.55 3.59 -7.41
CA LYS A 84 8.72 2.91 -8.40
C LYS A 84 7.30 3.49 -8.43
N CYS A 85 6.68 3.73 -7.26
CA CYS A 85 5.38 4.39 -7.18
C CYS A 85 5.44 5.83 -7.70
N TYR A 86 6.50 6.58 -7.34
CA TYR A 86 6.70 7.94 -7.84
C TYR A 86 6.74 7.97 -9.37
N ASP A 87 7.52 7.08 -10.00
CA ASP A 87 7.65 7.04 -11.46
C ASP A 87 6.34 6.65 -12.15
N ALA A 88 5.57 5.75 -11.54
CA ALA A 88 4.29 5.28 -12.06
C ALA A 88 3.13 6.29 -11.93
N LEU A 89 3.24 7.27 -11.02
CA LEU A 89 2.23 8.29 -10.82
C LEU A 89 2.30 9.41 -11.88
N ASN A 90 1.14 9.91 -12.28
CA ASN A 90 0.98 11.15 -13.02
C ASN A 90 1.49 12.36 -12.19
N PRO A 91 1.87 13.48 -12.84
CA PRO A 91 2.09 14.72 -12.12
C PRO A 91 0.86 15.11 -11.28
N GLY A 92 1.06 15.39 -9.98
CA GLY A 92 -0.02 15.65 -9.04
C GLY A 92 -0.76 14.41 -8.54
N GLY A 93 -0.35 13.22 -8.96
CA GLY A 93 -0.91 11.95 -8.50
C GLY A 93 -0.62 11.68 -7.02
N VAL A 94 -1.39 10.80 -6.44
CA VAL A 94 -1.38 10.50 -5.00
C VAL A 94 -0.98 9.05 -4.74
N LEU A 95 -0.08 8.86 -3.79
CA LEU A 95 0.18 7.56 -3.15
C LEU A 95 -0.48 7.57 -1.77
N LEU A 96 -1.43 6.67 -1.55
CA LEU A 96 -2.05 6.44 -0.24
C LEU A 96 -1.41 5.20 0.39
N VAL A 97 -0.78 5.40 1.53
CA VAL A 97 -0.16 4.31 2.30
C VAL A 97 -0.87 4.14 3.62
N ILE A 98 -1.14 2.91 3.99
CA ILE A 98 -1.47 2.51 5.37
C ILE A 98 -0.34 1.60 5.83
N SER A 99 0.26 1.92 6.96
CA SER A 99 1.35 1.14 7.55
C SER A 99 1.28 1.16 9.07
N GLU A 100 2.05 0.29 9.69
CA GLU A 100 2.20 0.23 11.13
C GLU A 100 2.83 1.53 11.65
N ALA A 101 2.33 2.03 12.76
CA ALA A 101 2.85 3.22 13.42
C ALA A 101 3.80 2.87 14.58
N ILE A 102 4.65 1.85 14.40
CA ILE A 102 5.51 1.35 15.50
C ILE A 102 6.52 2.42 15.88
N LEU A 103 6.56 2.75 17.16
CA LEU A 103 7.55 3.70 17.67
C LEU A 103 8.98 3.13 17.54
N PRO A 104 10.00 3.98 17.29
CA PRO A 104 11.38 3.51 17.09
C PRO A 104 11.97 2.72 18.25
N ASP A 105 11.46 2.93 19.47
CA ASP A 105 11.85 2.20 20.69
C ASP A 105 11.00 0.93 20.93
N HIS A 106 10.09 0.60 20.01
CA HIS A 106 9.16 -0.52 20.06
C HIS A 106 8.27 -0.55 21.32
N THR A 107 8.01 0.60 21.94
CA THR A 107 7.12 0.69 23.11
C THR A 107 5.64 0.85 22.75
N GLY A 108 5.32 1.05 21.50
CA GLY A 108 3.93 1.19 21.05
C GLY A 108 3.80 1.40 19.52
N PRO A 109 2.60 1.44 19.01
CA PRO A 109 1.34 1.07 19.66
C PRO A 109 1.32 -0.40 20.07
N TRP A 110 0.69 -0.69 21.22
CA TRP A 110 0.72 -2.02 21.81
C TRP A 110 0.18 -3.13 20.88
N ASP A 111 -0.92 -2.86 20.22
CA ASP A 111 -1.56 -3.77 19.27
C ASP A 111 -0.63 -4.12 18.10
N MET A 112 0.09 -3.14 17.54
CA MET A 112 1.06 -3.35 16.47
C MET A 112 2.31 -4.09 16.98
N VAL A 113 2.90 -3.66 18.09
CA VAL A 113 4.09 -4.31 18.67
C VAL A 113 3.79 -5.78 18.96
N MET A 114 2.65 -6.08 19.58
CA MET A 114 2.28 -7.46 19.90
C MET A 114 1.97 -8.29 18.66
N GLY A 115 1.37 -7.69 17.63
CA GLY A 115 1.09 -8.37 16.35
C GLY A 115 2.36 -8.82 15.63
N TYR A 116 3.43 -8.05 15.72
CA TYR A 116 4.72 -8.36 15.07
C TYR A 116 5.71 -9.12 15.94
N LEU A 117 5.46 -9.24 17.24
CA LEU A 117 6.34 -9.93 18.19
C LEU A 117 6.71 -11.37 17.78
N PRO A 118 5.80 -12.22 17.26
CA PRO A 118 6.14 -13.56 16.80
C PRO A 118 7.15 -13.57 15.64
N TYR A 119 7.10 -12.60 14.75
CA TYR A 119 8.06 -12.46 13.64
C TYR A 119 9.41 -12.01 14.16
N TYR A 120 9.42 -11.06 15.09
CA TYR A 120 10.63 -10.56 15.71
C TYR A 120 11.41 -11.69 16.45
N PHE A 121 10.73 -12.58 17.17
CA PHE A 121 11.34 -13.74 17.79
C PHE A 121 11.91 -14.76 16.79
N GLN A 122 11.47 -14.71 15.54
CA GLN A 122 12.03 -15.51 14.46
C GLN A 122 13.16 -14.79 13.71
N GLY A 123 13.61 -13.64 14.20
CA GLY A 123 14.66 -12.82 13.56
C GLY A 123 14.18 -12.00 12.35
N MET A 124 12.86 -11.87 12.18
CA MET A 124 12.27 -11.08 11.09
C MET A 124 11.79 -9.73 11.64
N ASP A 125 12.49 -8.65 11.27
CA ASP A 125 12.05 -7.29 11.54
C ASP A 125 11.18 -6.80 10.37
N MET A 126 9.85 -6.99 10.49
CA MET A 126 8.88 -6.63 9.47
C MET A 126 8.06 -5.37 9.83
N GLY A 127 8.12 -4.91 11.07
CA GLY A 127 7.33 -3.76 11.52
C GLY A 127 7.83 -2.45 10.90
N VAL A 128 6.94 -1.70 10.25
CA VAL A 128 7.25 -0.37 9.72
C VAL A 128 7.20 0.65 10.85
N LEU A 129 8.29 1.38 11.00
CA LEU A 129 8.41 2.38 12.06
C LEU A 129 7.63 3.66 11.72
N LYS A 130 7.18 4.34 12.75
CA LYS A 130 6.54 5.65 12.62
C LYS A 130 7.45 6.62 11.86
N ASN A 131 6.90 7.30 10.86
CA ASN A 131 7.57 8.20 9.94
C ASN A 131 8.50 7.53 8.91
N GLU A 132 8.78 6.25 8.97
CA GLU A 132 9.69 5.58 8.02
C GLU A 132 9.26 5.77 6.55
N VAL A 133 7.94 5.65 6.28
CA VAL A 133 7.37 5.85 4.94
C VAL A 133 7.49 7.31 4.51
N SER A 134 7.02 8.25 5.33
CA SER A 134 7.03 9.68 4.98
C SER A 134 8.44 10.23 4.79
N ASP A 135 9.40 9.81 5.61
CA ASP A 135 10.79 10.24 5.50
C ASP A 135 11.44 9.69 4.22
N ALA A 136 11.17 8.43 3.88
CA ALA A 136 11.63 7.85 2.62
C ALA A 136 10.96 8.49 1.39
N ALA A 137 9.68 8.85 1.48
CA ALA A 137 8.96 9.54 0.40
C ALA A 137 9.58 10.91 0.09
N VAL A 138 9.95 11.68 1.11
CA VAL A 138 10.64 12.97 0.93
C VAL A 138 11.99 12.76 0.23
N ARG A 139 12.77 11.75 0.62
CA ARG A 139 14.06 11.44 -0.04
C ARG A 139 13.92 11.02 -1.49
N VAL A 140 12.81 10.40 -1.84
CA VAL A 140 12.49 10.00 -3.25
C VAL A 140 12.07 11.19 -4.11
N GLY A 141 11.57 12.28 -3.51
CA GLY A 141 11.18 13.50 -4.21
C GLY A 141 9.69 13.82 -4.22
N PHE A 142 8.88 13.12 -3.40
CA PHE A 142 7.51 13.54 -3.18
C PHE A 142 7.45 14.90 -2.49
N THR A 143 6.50 15.74 -2.90
CA THR A 143 6.47 17.16 -2.51
C THR A 143 5.65 17.45 -1.26
N LYS A 144 4.68 16.59 -0.94
CA LYS A 144 3.79 16.75 0.20
C LYS A 144 3.43 15.40 0.80
N CYS A 145 3.52 15.31 2.12
CA CYS A 145 3.02 14.16 2.87
C CYS A 145 2.11 14.66 4.00
N GLU A 146 0.85 14.26 3.94
CA GLU A 146 -0.11 14.46 5.03
C GLU A 146 -0.23 13.15 5.80
N LYS A 147 -0.06 13.19 7.10
CA LYS A 147 -0.09 11.99 7.96
C LYS A 147 -1.19 12.10 8.99
N ARG A 148 -1.84 10.96 9.24
CA ARG A 148 -2.75 10.73 10.36
C ARG A 148 -2.42 9.41 11.01
N THR A 149 -2.55 9.32 12.33
CA THR A 149 -2.50 8.04 13.05
C THR A 149 -3.91 7.73 13.52
N GLU A 150 -4.45 6.60 13.11
CA GLU A 150 -5.84 6.20 13.37
C GLU A 150 -5.90 4.77 13.90
N CYS A 151 -6.92 4.48 14.72
CA CYS A 151 -7.23 3.12 15.12
C CYS A 151 -8.18 2.50 14.08
N LEU A 152 -7.64 1.66 13.23
CA LEU A 152 -8.39 0.93 12.20
C LEU A 152 -8.79 -0.47 12.71
N CYS A 153 -9.55 -1.21 11.90
CA CYS A 153 -9.90 -2.61 12.23
C CYS A 153 -8.69 -3.55 12.33
N SER A 154 -7.58 -3.18 11.69
CA SER A 154 -6.29 -3.88 11.71
C SER A 154 -5.33 -3.38 12.81
N GLY A 155 -5.75 -2.41 13.62
CA GLY A 155 -4.99 -1.83 14.72
C GLY A 155 -4.63 -0.36 14.51
N THR A 156 -3.75 0.17 15.35
CA THR A 156 -3.29 1.56 15.30
C THR A 156 -2.26 1.75 14.18
N GLN A 157 -2.61 2.51 13.15
CA GLN A 157 -1.82 2.63 11.94
C GLN A 157 -1.65 4.09 11.51
N ASP A 158 -0.56 4.35 10.80
CA ASP A 158 -0.34 5.61 10.09
C ASP A 158 -1.00 5.54 8.70
N ILE A 159 -1.70 6.60 8.35
CA ILE A 159 -2.25 6.86 7.01
C ILE A 159 -1.45 8.00 6.43
N ASP A 160 -0.64 7.71 5.42
CA ASP A 160 0.16 8.69 4.70
C ASP A 160 -0.49 9.01 3.34
N ILE A 161 -0.84 10.28 3.10
CA ILE A 161 -1.34 10.80 1.82
C ILE A 161 -0.18 11.59 1.19
N ILE A 162 0.45 10.98 0.21
CA ILE A 162 1.72 11.42 -0.36
C ILE A 162 1.49 11.91 -1.80
N ARG A 163 1.94 13.13 -2.13
CA ARG A 163 1.71 13.76 -3.45
C ARG A 163 3.02 13.91 -4.24
N LYS A 164 2.92 13.55 -5.51
CA LYS A 164 3.99 13.78 -6.50
C LYS A 164 4.07 15.23 -6.92
#